data_ceead8a75cb08fb7828e96faabe338db
#
_entry.id   ceead8a75cb08fb7828e96faabe338db
#
_cell.length_a   1.000
_cell.length_b   1.000
_cell.length_c   1.000
_cell.angle_alpha   90.00
_cell.angle_beta   90.00
_cell.angle_gamma   90.00
#
_symmetry.space_group_name_H-M   'P 1'
#
loop_
_entity.id
_entity.type
_entity.pdbx_description
1 polymer ?
#
loop_
_entity_poly.entity_id
_entity_poly.type
_entity_poly.pdbx_seq_one_letter_code
_entity_poly.pdbx_strand_id
1 'polypeptide(L)'
;MKTYEMSDDEKEFLARYDLTKYDRPSVAADVVVFSVMKDDECEDVRRLQEKKLKILLIRRGGFPYKGSWAMPGGFCRKGEDVIDSARRELCEETGIDDAYVKLVGVYGEPDRDPRGWVISSTYMALMNGRACRLKAGDDAQDARWFTVELTDISTEVTEAAEVSGAGGHSVNELTTEVSGTGEEN
;
A
#
# COMPACT_ATOMS: atom_id res chain seq x y z
N MET A 1 -2.26 -1.28 37.75
CA MET A 1 -1.78 -2.44 36.97
C MET A 1 -0.56 -2.98 37.71
N LYS A 2 -0.52 -4.29 38.10
CA LYS A 2 0.72 -4.88 38.61
C LYS A 2 1.71 -4.96 37.46
N THR A 3 2.85 -4.30 37.59
CA THR A 3 3.99 -4.47 36.69
C THR A 3 4.48 -5.90 36.85
N TYR A 4 4.55 -6.64 35.73
CA TYR A 4 5.17 -7.95 35.73
C TYR A 4 6.68 -7.80 35.94
N GLU A 5 7.21 -8.49 36.97
CA GLU A 5 8.65 -8.54 37.23
C GLU A 5 9.18 -9.90 36.77
N MET A 6 10.13 -9.91 35.85
CA MET A 6 10.76 -11.13 35.36
C MET A 6 11.54 -11.81 36.44
N SER A 7 11.36 -13.13 36.57
CA SER A 7 12.19 -13.98 37.44
C SER A 7 13.65 -14.05 36.93
N ASP A 8 14.57 -14.50 37.79
CA ASP A 8 15.97 -14.62 37.39
C ASP A 8 16.15 -15.73 36.35
N ASP A 9 15.38 -16.80 36.39
CA ASP A 9 15.38 -17.88 35.39
C ASP A 9 14.94 -17.35 34.01
N GLU A 10 13.95 -16.45 33.96
CA GLU A 10 13.49 -15.81 32.71
C GLU A 10 14.56 -14.89 32.12
N LYS A 11 15.25 -14.13 32.99
CA LYS A 11 16.34 -13.26 32.56
C LYS A 11 17.48 -14.10 31.97
N GLU A 12 17.83 -15.24 32.65
CA GLU A 12 18.86 -16.14 32.16
C GLU A 12 18.48 -16.81 30.84
N PHE A 13 17.21 -17.25 30.70
CA PHE A 13 16.67 -17.76 29.42
C PHE A 13 16.80 -16.73 28.30
N LEU A 14 16.34 -15.48 28.51
CA LEU A 14 16.42 -14.43 27.50
C LEU A 14 17.84 -14.05 27.13
N ALA A 15 18.79 -14.08 28.09
CA ALA A 15 20.19 -13.81 27.81
C ALA A 15 20.86 -14.88 26.90
N ARG A 16 20.33 -16.09 26.88
CA ARG A 16 20.79 -17.20 26.02
C ARG A 16 19.94 -17.38 24.76
N TYR A 17 18.84 -16.65 24.66
CA TYR A 17 17.91 -16.81 23.54
C TYR A 17 18.50 -16.30 22.23
N ASP A 18 18.77 -17.22 21.34
CA ASP A 18 19.36 -16.93 20.04
C ASP A 18 18.27 -16.83 18.98
N LEU A 19 17.97 -15.60 18.61
CA LEU A 19 16.97 -15.27 17.60
C LEU A 19 17.35 -15.73 16.18
N THR A 20 18.63 -16.01 15.91
CA THR A 20 19.09 -16.41 14.57
C THR A 20 18.75 -17.85 14.22
N LYS A 21 18.30 -18.65 15.19
CA LYS A 21 17.85 -20.03 15.00
C LYS A 21 16.51 -20.16 14.29
N TYR A 22 15.81 -19.05 14.09
CA TYR A 22 14.47 -19.05 13.50
C TYR A 22 14.46 -18.18 12.25
N ASP A 23 13.86 -18.70 11.18
CA ASP A 23 13.58 -17.90 10.00
C ASP A 23 12.60 -16.79 10.33
N ARG A 24 12.79 -15.63 9.71
CA ARG A 24 11.97 -14.44 9.97
C ARG A 24 11.57 -13.76 8.67
N PRO A 25 10.33 -13.28 8.60
CA PRO A 25 9.93 -12.43 7.49
C PRO A 25 10.61 -11.06 7.58
N SER A 26 10.81 -10.44 6.44
CA SER A 26 10.94 -9.00 6.37
C SER A 26 9.56 -8.38 6.58
N VAL A 27 9.49 -7.28 7.33
CA VAL A 27 8.24 -6.57 7.57
C VAL A 27 8.23 -5.29 6.75
N ALA A 28 7.15 -5.06 6.02
CA ALA A 28 6.92 -3.86 5.22
C ALA A 28 5.64 -3.15 5.67
N ALA A 29 5.54 -1.87 5.37
CA ALA A 29 4.37 -1.05 5.59
C ALA A 29 4.07 -0.22 4.35
N ASP A 30 2.84 -0.35 3.84
CA ASP A 30 2.36 0.34 2.64
C ASP A 30 1.18 1.24 3.01
N VAL A 31 1.00 2.35 2.27
CA VAL A 31 -0.12 3.27 2.52
C VAL A 31 -0.92 3.47 1.23
N VAL A 32 -2.19 3.09 1.26
CA VAL A 32 -3.13 3.49 0.21
C VAL A 32 -3.71 4.86 0.57
N VAL A 33 -3.43 5.86 -0.25
CA VAL A 33 -3.89 7.24 -0.02
C VAL A 33 -4.97 7.57 -1.02
N PHE A 34 -6.17 7.86 -0.52
CA PHE A 34 -7.29 8.31 -1.32
C PHE A 34 -7.56 9.81 -1.19
N SER A 35 -8.12 10.39 -2.25
CA SER A 35 -8.67 11.74 -2.25
C SER A 35 -9.91 11.81 -3.12
N VAL A 36 -10.83 12.72 -2.77
CA VAL A 36 -11.97 13.08 -3.62
C VAL A 36 -11.70 14.45 -4.22
N MET A 37 -11.36 14.47 -5.50
CA MET A 37 -10.99 15.69 -6.23
C MET A 37 -11.91 15.95 -7.39
N LYS A 38 -12.04 17.22 -7.79
CA LYS A 38 -12.69 17.58 -9.04
C LYS A 38 -11.83 17.07 -10.20
N ASP A 39 -12.48 16.67 -11.27
CA ASP A 39 -11.80 16.34 -12.52
C ASP A 39 -11.31 17.62 -13.19
N ASP A 40 -10.00 17.75 -13.37
CA ASP A 40 -9.41 18.94 -14.00
C ASP A 40 -9.60 18.94 -15.53
N GLU A 41 -10.05 17.83 -16.12
CA GLU A 41 -10.30 17.69 -17.57
C GLU A 41 -11.59 18.39 -18.05
N CYS A 42 -12.42 18.93 -17.15
CA CYS A 42 -13.67 19.58 -17.54
C CYS A 42 -13.48 21.10 -17.69
N GLU A 43 -13.21 21.57 -18.90
CA GLU A 43 -13.09 23.00 -19.24
C GLU A 43 -14.42 23.78 -19.16
N ASP A 44 -15.57 23.08 -19.07
CA ASP A 44 -16.86 23.74 -19.01
C ASP A 44 -17.22 24.23 -17.60
N VAL A 45 -16.94 25.50 -17.35
CA VAL A 45 -17.21 26.21 -16.08
C VAL A 45 -18.71 26.20 -15.69
N ARG A 46 -19.61 25.84 -16.59
CA ARG A 46 -21.06 25.80 -16.37
C ARG A 46 -21.58 24.45 -15.89
N ARG A 47 -20.77 23.36 -15.99
CA ARG A 47 -21.09 22.06 -15.43
C ARG A 47 -20.62 22.00 -13.99
N LEU A 48 -21.48 21.48 -13.10
CA LEU A 48 -21.04 21.04 -11.78
C LEU A 48 -19.92 20.01 -11.98
N GLN A 49 -18.70 20.42 -11.69
CA GLN A 49 -17.52 19.54 -11.84
C GLN A 49 -17.73 18.30 -10.99
N GLU A 50 -17.78 17.16 -11.63
CA GLU A 50 -17.91 15.87 -10.99
C GLU A 50 -16.68 15.62 -10.10
N LYS A 51 -16.90 15.08 -8.90
CA LYS A 51 -15.82 14.69 -8.02
C LYS A 51 -15.54 13.22 -8.25
N LYS A 52 -14.27 12.89 -8.53
CA LYS A 52 -13.80 11.53 -8.70
C LYS A 52 -12.97 11.09 -7.51
N LEU A 53 -13.06 9.80 -7.16
CA LEU A 53 -12.15 9.18 -6.24
C LEU A 53 -10.78 9.03 -6.93
N LYS A 54 -9.73 9.46 -6.25
CA LYS A 54 -8.36 9.34 -6.76
C LYS A 54 -7.49 8.60 -5.74
N ILE A 55 -6.53 7.84 -6.24
CA ILE A 55 -5.50 7.14 -5.47
C ILE A 55 -4.14 7.75 -5.78
N LEU A 56 -3.31 7.90 -4.76
CA LEU A 56 -1.93 8.33 -4.92
C LEU A 56 -1.04 7.12 -5.16
N LEU A 57 -0.28 7.15 -6.24
CA LEU A 57 0.75 6.16 -6.52
C LEU A 57 2.10 6.85 -6.73
N ILE A 58 3.17 6.12 -6.43
CA ILE A 58 4.55 6.49 -6.73
C ILE A 58 5.09 5.65 -7.86
N ARG A 59 6.04 6.19 -8.63
CA ARG A 59 6.76 5.43 -9.66
C ARG A 59 8.07 4.90 -9.07
N ARG A 60 8.22 3.58 -9.07
CA ARG A 60 9.39 2.92 -8.47
C ARG A 60 10.68 3.28 -9.18
N GLY A 61 11.68 3.76 -8.44
CA GLY A 61 13.03 4.04 -8.94
C GLY A 61 13.94 2.81 -9.00
N GLY A 62 13.69 1.81 -8.12
CA GLY A 62 14.52 0.62 -7.93
C GLY A 62 13.84 -0.71 -8.28
N PHE A 63 14.62 -1.78 -8.25
CA PHE A 63 14.13 -3.15 -8.41
C PHE A 63 13.54 -3.71 -7.11
N PRO A 64 12.61 -4.67 -7.18
CA PRO A 64 11.92 -5.20 -8.35
C PRO A 64 10.89 -4.18 -8.92
N TYR A 65 10.42 -4.44 -10.14
CA TYR A 65 9.37 -3.65 -10.82
C TYR A 65 9.74 -2.17 -11.03
N LYS A 66 11.00 -1.88 -11.35
CA LYS A 66 11.46 -0.52 -11.65
C LYS A 66 10.62 0.14 -12.76
N GLY A 67 10.16 1.36 -12.52
CA GLY A 67 9.33 2.13 -13.44
C GLY A 67 7.83 1.86 -13.33
N SER A 68 7.39 0.83 -12.58
CA SER A 68 5.97 0.56 -12.31
C SER A 68 5.42 1.49 -11.25
N TRP A 69 4.11 1.71 -11.30
CA TRP A 69 3.38 2.43 -10.27
C TRP A 69 3.04 1.51 -9.09
N ALA A 70 3.18 2.03 -7.89
CA ALA A 70 2.93 1.30 -6.65
C ALA A 70 2.36 2.24 -5.57
N MET A 71 1.76 1.67 -4.54
CA MET A 71 1.46 2.42 -3.31
C MET A 71 2.77 2.87 -2.65
N PRO A 72 2.80 4.05 -2.01
CA PRO A 72 3.91 4.45 -1.15
C PRO A 72 4.14 3.42 -0.05
N GLY A 73 5.40 3.09 0.22
CA GLY A 73 5.72 2.13 1.26
C GLY A 73 7.08 1.47 1.11
N GLY A 74 7.51 0.81 2.20
CA GLY A 74 8.81 0.15 2.24
C GLY A 74 9.01 -0.70 3.48
N PHE A 75 10.26 -1.11 3.71
CA PHE A 75 10.60 -1.97 4.82
C PHE A 75 10.70 -1.22 6.15
N CYS A 76 10.16 -1.86 7.20
CA CYS A 76 10.32 -1.36 8.57
C CYS A 76 11.78 -1.42 9.01
N ARG A 77 12.22 -0.41 9.73
CA ARG A 77 13.56 -0.32 10.32
C ARG A 77 13.55 -0.93 11.72
N LYS A 78 14.68 -1.48 12.15
CA LYS A 78 14.81 -2.03 13.50
C LYS A 78 14.54 -0.97 14.56
N GLY A 79 13.60 -1.27 15.47
CA GLY A 79 13.23 -0.37 16.57
C GLY A 79 12.16 0.66 16.21
N GLU A 80 11.61 0.61 14.99
CA GLU A 80 10.53 1.45 14.51
C GLU A 80 9.20 0.70 14.64
N ASP A 81 8.12 1.39 15.04
CA ASP A 81 6.77 0.83 14.98
C ASP A 81 6.33 0.75 13.51
N VAL A 82 5.53 -0.27 13.18
CA VAL A 82 5.08 -0.50 11.80
C VAL A 82 4.27 0.68 11.27
N ILE A 83 3.44 1.31 12.11
CA ILE A 83 2.68 2.51 11.73
C ILE A 83 3.59 3.72 11.48
N ASP A 84 4.69 3.84 12.22
CA ASP A 84 5.65 4.93 12.03
C ASP A 84 6.49 4.70 10.78
N SER A 85 6.80 3.43 10.46
CA SER A 85 7.38 3.06 9.17
C SER A 85 6.49 3.48 8.00
N ALA A 86 5.17 3.22 8.08
CA ALA A 86 4.21 3.64 7.06
C ALA A 86 4.21 5.16 6.85
N ARG A 87 4.19 5.94 7.94
CA ARG A 87 4.24 7.41 7.87
C ARG A 87 5.54 7.93 7.31
N ARG A 88 6.66 7.34 7.72
CA ARG A 88 7.99 7.71 7.23
C ARG A 88 8.11 7.48 5.73
N GLU A 89 7.76 6.28 5.25
CA GLU A 89 7.80 5.95 3.81
C GLU A 89 6.89 6.89 3.00
N LEU A 90 5.66 7.14 3.48
CA LEU A 90 4.76 8.11 2.85
C LEU A 90 5.40 9.50 2.72
N CYS A 91 6.03 9.98 3.79
CA CYS A 91 6.71 11.26 3.79
C CYS A 91 7.95 11.27 2.88
N GLU A 92 8.81 10.25 2.95
CA GLU A 92 10.03 10.12 2.15
C GLU A 92 9.71 10.08 0.64
N GLU A 93 8.66 9.34 0.23
CA GLU A 93 8.34 9.13 -1.18
C GLU A 93 7.38 10.18 -1.79
N THR A 94 6.58 10.87 -0.98
CA THR A 94 5.54 11.78 -1.49
C THR A 94 5.59 13.20 -0.92
N GLY A 95 6.35 13.42 0.16
CA GLY A 95 6.39 14.69 0.89
C GLY A 95 5.18 14.93 1.81
N ILE A 96 4.34 13.92 2.03
CA ILE A 96 3.18 14.01 2.94
C ILE A 96 3.61 13.61 4.36
N ASP A 97 3.62 14.54 5.31
CA ASP A 97 4.13 14.36 6.67
C ASP A 97 3.05 14.27 7.76
N ASP A 98 1.83 14.74 7.52
CA ASP A 98 0.73 14.75 8.50
C ASP A 98 -0.49 13.98 7.98
N ALA A 99 -0.35 12.66 7.82
CA ALA A 99 -1.43 11.79 7.42
C ALA A 99 -1.96 10.97 8.62
N TYR A 100 -3.26 11.05 8.86
CA TYR A 100 -3.93 10.06 9.70
C TYR A 100 -4.05 8.76 8.93
N VAL A 101 -3.37 7.72 9.40
CA VAL A 101 -3.36 6.40 8.77
C VAL A 101 -4.05 5.38 9.67
N LYS A 102 -4.84 4.49 9.07
CA LYS A 102 -5.55 3.41 9.75
C LYS A 102 -5.24 2.07 9.07
N LEU A 103 -4.90 1.05 9.87
CA LEU A 103 -4.64 -0.30 9.36
C LEU A 103 -5.88 -0.84 8.63
N VAL A 104 -5.68 -1.35 7.42
CA VAL A 104 -6.68 -2.00 6.57
C VAL A 104 -6.52 -3.52 6.63
N GLY A 105 -5.29 -4.01 6.51
CA GLY A 105 -5.01 -5.43 6.50
C GLY A 105 -3.53 -5.75 6.59
N VAL A 106 -3.26 -7.05 6.74
CA VAL A 106 -1.90 -7.61 6.75
C VAL A 106 -1.87 -8.72 5.71
N TYR A 107 -0.87 -8.69 4.86
CA TYR A 107 -0.69 -9.58 3.71
C TYR A 107 0.63 -10.34 3.84
N GLY A 108 0.59 -11.64 3.92
CA GLY A 108 1.77 -12.47 4.17
C GLY A 108 1.73 -13.80 3.43
N GLU A 109 1.00 -13.88 2.32
CA GLU A 109 0.93 -15.10 1.50
C GLU A 109 2.34 -15.48 1.01
N PRO A 110 2.69 -16.77 1.07
CA PRO A 110 3.96 -17.26 0.53
C PRO A 110 4.14 -16.84 -0.94
N ASP A 111 5.38 -16.52 -1.29
CA ASP A 111 5.79 -16.18 -2.68
C ASP A 111 5.13 -14.93 -3.30
N ARG A 112 4.36 -14.15 -2.52
CA ARG A 112 3.78 -12.88 -2.94
C ARG A 112 4.86 -11.86 -3.37
N ASP A 113 5.98 -11.83 -2.67
CA ASP A 113 7.09 -10.92 -2.95
C ASP A 113 8.27 -11.71 -3.53
N PRO A 114 8.79 -11.33 -4.72
CA PRO A 114 9.91 -12.05 -5.36
C PRO A 114 11.23 -11.94 -4.59
N ARG A 115 11.33 -11.05 -3.61
CA ARG A 115 12.50 -10.90 -2.75
C ARG A 115 12.58 -11.93 -1.63
N GLY A 116 11.48 -12.65 -1.35
CA GLY A 116 11.38 -13.69 -0.34
C GLY A 116 10.21 -13.52 0.62
N TRP A 117 10.34 -14.05 1.83
CA TRP A 117 9.27 -13.98 2.82
C TRP A 117 9.08 -12.57 3.37
N VAL A 118 8.02 -11.91 2.91
CA VAL A 118 7.65 -10.54 3.31
C VAL A 118 6.23 -10.51 3.85
N ILE A 119 6.05 -9.87 5.00
CA ILE A 119 4.73 -9.54 5.55
C ILE A 119 4.55 -8.02 5.43
N SER A 120 3.50 -7.59 4.71
CA SER A 120 3.13 -6.18 4.56
C SER A 120 1.92 -5.82 5.40
N SER A 121 2.01 -4.73 6.17
CA SER A 121 0.88 -4.10 6.83
C SER A 121 0.43 -2.93 5.98
N THR A 122 -0.79 -2.98 5.44
CA THR A 122 -1.34 -1.92 4.59
C THR A 122 -2.22 -0.99 5.41
N TYR A 123 -1.91 0.29 5.35
CA TYR A 123 -2.68 1.37 5.97
C TYR A 123 -3.43 2.17 4.91
N MET A 124 -4.51 2.83 5.31
CA MET A 124 -5.28 3.73 4.47
C MET A 124 -5.27 5.15 5.04
N ALA A 125 -5.13 6.13 4.17
CA ALA A 125 -5.35 7.54 4.47
C ALA A 125 -6.38 8.14 3.50
N LEU A 126 -7.21 9.06 4.01
CA LEU A 126 -8.09 9.89 3.19
C LEU A 126 -7.67 11.35 3.38
N MET A 127 -7.33 12.02 2.28
CA MET A 127 -6.72 13.34 2.33
C MET A 127 -7.38 14.30 1.33
N ASN A 128 -7.17 15.60 1.54
CA ASN A 128 -7.48 16.60 0.53
C ASN A 128 -6.29 16.72 -0.45
N GLY A 129 -6.35 16.00 -1.56
CA GLY A 129 -5.25 15.94 -2.53
C GLY A 129 -4.84 17.29 -3.13
N ARG A 130 -5.76 18.29 -3.19
CA ARG A 130 -5.42 19.65 -3.63
C ARG A 130 -4.56 20.43 -2.63
N ALA A 131 -4.61 20.07 -1.36
CA ALA A 131 -3.77 20.67 -0.33
C ALA A 131 -2.39 20.01 -0.25
N CYS A 132 -2.23 18.82 -0.82
CA CYS A 132 -0.98 18.09 -0.83
C CYS A 132 -0.04 18.62 -1.92
N ARG A 133 1.13 19.09 -1.51
CA ARG A 133 2.22 19.39 -2.45
C ARG A 133 3.06 18.14 -2.59
N LEU A 134 2.74 17.32 -3.59
CA LEU A 134 3.50 16.11 -3.87
C LEU A 134 4.94 16.48 -4.26
N LYS A 135 5.88 15.77 -3.68
CA LYS A 135 7.30 15.87 -4.01
C LYS A 135 7.86 14.46 -3.99
N ALA A 136 8.11 13.90 -5.17
CA ALA A 136 8.82 12.64 -5.25
C ALA A 136 10.19 12.77 -4.59
N GLY A 137 10.54 11.79 -3.76
CA GLY A 137 11.80 11.77 -3.02
C GLY A 137 12.37 10.36 -2.92
N ASP A 138 13.61 10.27 -2.51
CA ASP A 138 14.38 9.04 -2.30
C ASP A 138 14.26 8.05 -3.48
N ASP A 139 13.61 6.91 -3.26
CA ASP A 139 13.46 5.83 -4.24
C ASP A 139 12.28 6.04 -5.21
N ALA A 140 11.45 7.09 -5.04
CA ALA A 140 10.35 7.43 -5.92
C ALA A 140 10.82 8.39 -7.04
N GLN A 141 10.64 7.98 -8.31
CA GLN A 141 10.94 8.85 -9.46
C GLN A 141 9.83 9.88 -9.73
N ASP A 142 8.61 9.59 -9.29
CA ASP A 142 7.42 10.41 -9.51
C ASP A 142 6.33 10.04 -8.50
N ALA A 143 5.39 10.96 -8.25
CA ALA A 143 4.21 10.73 -7.41
C ALA A 143 3.00 11.43 -8.03
N ARG A 144 1.93 10.68 -8.33
CA ARG A 144 0.74 11.21 -9.03
C ARG A 144 -0.57 10.66 -8.48
N TRP A 145 -1.64 11.43 -8.71
CA TRP A 145 -3.01 11.02 -8.45
C TRP A 145 -3.61 10.36 -9.69
N PHE A 146 -4.15 9.15 -9.50
CA PHE A 146 -4.85 8.39 -10.54
C PHE A 146 -6.35 8.32 -10.21
N THR A 147 -7.20 8.38 -11.22
CA THR A 147 -8.64 8.17 -11.05
C THR A 147 -8.91 6.69 -10.77
N VAL A 148 -9.77 6.43 -9.78
CA VAL A 148 -10.26 5.07 -9.48
C VAL A 148 -11.61 4.92 -10.17
N GLU A 149 -11.71 3.96 -11.08
CA GLU A 149 -12.95 3.55 -11.72
C GLU A 149 -13.33 2.16 -11.23
N LEU A 150 -14.61 1.98 -10.89
CA LEU A 150 -15.14 0.68 -10.53
C LEU A 150 -15.78 0.07 -11.77
N THR A 151 -15.21 -1.01 -12.26
CA THR A 151 -15.80 -1.81 -13.34
C THR A 151 -16.49 -3.03 -12.73
N ASP A 152 -17.75 -3.27 -13.12
CA ASP A 152 -18.46 -4.48 -12.73
C ASP A 152 -17.89 -5.69 -13.49
N ILE A 153 -17.12 -6.52 -12.79
CA ILE A 153 -16.53 -7.76 -13.34
C ILE A 153 -17.57 -8.91 -13.39
N SER A 154 -18.79 -8.69 -12.89
CA SER A 154 -19.81 -9.74 -12.75
C SER A 154 -20.31 -10.35 -14.07
N THR A 155 -19.97 -9.78 -15.22
CA THR A 155 -20.45 -10.26 -16.54
C THR A 155 -19.46 -11.16 -17.28
N GLU A 156 -18.17 -11.15 -16.98
CA GLU A 156 -17.19 -11.93 -17.74
C GLU A 156 -16.82 -13.29 -17.11
N VAL A 157 -17.10 -13.48 -15.82
CA VAL A 157 -16.75 -14.72 -15.12
C VAL A 157 -17.72 -15.89 -15.44
N THR A 158 -18.91 -15.61 -15.97
CA THR A 158 -19.91 -16.65 -16.28
C THR A 158 -19.60 -17.46 -17.53
N GLU A 159 -18.84 -16.95 -18.49
CA GLU A 159 -18.50 -17.72 -19.71
C GLU A 159 -17.25 -18.61 -19.57
N ALA A 160 -16.36 -18.30 -18.62
CA ALA A 160 -15.14 -19.09 -18.40
C ALA A 160 -15.34 -20.29 -17.46
N ALA A 161 -16.40 -20.29 -16.65
CA ALA A 161 -16.66 -21.35 -15.65
C ALA A 161 -17.34 -22.61 -16.20
N GLU A 162 -17.88 -22.57 -17.40
CA GLU A 162 -18.54 -23.77 -18.00
C GLU A 162 -17.58 -24.77 -18.68
N VAL A 163 -16.29 -24.46 -18.77
CA VAL A 163 -15.32 -25.31 -19.50
C VAL A 163 -14.44 -26.19 -18.59
N SER A 164 -14.41 -25.99 -17.28
CA SER A 164 -13.61 -26.83 -16.38
C SER A 164 -14.37 -27.18 -15.09
N GLY A 165 -15.07 -28.29 -15.10
CA GLY A 165 -15.62 -28.88 -13.88
C GLY A 165 -14.52 -29.44 -13.00
N ALA A 166 -14.17 -28.76 -11.92
CA ALA A 166 -13.58 -29.32 -10.70
C ALA A 166 -13.45 -28.22 -9.63
N GLY A 167 -14.02 -28.50 -8.46
CA GLY A 167 -14.09 -27.78 -7.23
C GLY A 167 -13.03 -26.74 -6.92
N GLY A 168 -13.45 -25.56 -6.56
CA GLY A 168 -12.55 -24.55 -6.12
C GLY A 168 -13.28 -23.44 -5.37
N HIS A 169 -12.66 -22.97 -4.34
CA HIS A 169 -13.09 -21.89 -3.48
C HIS A 169 -13.23 -20.58 -4.28
N SER A 170 -14.37 -19.90 -4.12
CA SER A 170 -14.59 -18.57 -4.68
C SER A 170 -13.74 -17.54 -3.95
N VAL A 171 -12.72 -17.04 -4.61
CA VAL A 171 -11.97 -15.85 -4.18
C VAL A 171 -12.50 -14.69 -5.03
N ASN A 172 -13.12 -13.69 -4.38
CA ASN A 172 -13.46 -12.43 -5.04
C ASN A 172 -12.15 -11.65 -5.27
N GLU A 173 -11.55 -11.79 -6.42
CA GLU A 173 -10.48 -10.89 -6.87
C GLU A 173 -11.10 -9.61 -7.41
N LEU A 174 -10.88 -8.51 -6.69
CA LEU A 174 -11.07 -7.16 -7.22
C LEU A 174 -9.83 -6.81 -8.07
N THR A 175 -9.93 -6.93 -9.38
CA THR A 175 -8.94 -6.31 -10.28
C THR A 175 -9.28 -4.85 -10.47
N THR A 176 -8.38 -3.97 -10.05
CA THR A 176 -8.48 -2.52 -10.27
C THR A 176 -7.66 -2.20 -11.53
N GLU A 177 -8.32 -1.83 -12.62
CA GLU A 177 -7.63 -1.20 -13.74
C GLU A 177 -7.42 0.29 -13.44
N VAL A 178 -6.18 0.72 -13.52
CA VAL A 178 -5.79 2.13 -13.35
C VAL A 178 -5.53 2.69 -14.74
N SER A 179 -6.51 3.42 -15.29
CA SER A 179 -6.31 4.15 -16.54
C SER A 179 -5.62 5.47 -16.25
N GLY A 180 -4.39 5.62 -16.72
CA GLY A 180 -3.63 6.85 -16.64
C GLY A 180 -3.50 7.49 -18.02
N THR A 181 -4.19 8.58 -18.28
CA THR A 181 -3.81 9.51 -19.34
C THR A 181 -2.75 10.45 -18.76
N GLY A 182 -1.48 10.12 -19.01
CA GLY A 182 -0.36 10.99 -18.68
C GLY A 182 -0.20 12.02 -19.78
N GLU A 183 -0.54 13.28 -19.52
CA GLU A 183 -0.03 14.37 -20.35
C GLU A 183 1.36 14.75 -19.86
N GLU A 184 2.32 14.70 -20.81
CA GLU A 184 3.65 15.28 -20.67
C GLU A 184 3.55 16.81 -20.80
N ASN A 185 4.04 17.50 -19.78
CA ASN A 185 4.50 18.89 -19.90
C ASN A 185 5.84 19.01 -19.17
#